data_b777c5c12afee47e6b4e710a8bdf85cc
#
_entry.id   b777c5c12afee47e6b4e710a8bdf85cc
#
_cell.length_a   1.000
_cell.length_b   1.000
_cell.length_c   1.000
_cell.angle_alpha   90.00
_cell.angle_beta   90.00
_cell.angle_gamma   90.00
#
_symmetry.space_group_name_H-M   'P 1'
#
loop_
_entity.id
_entity.type
_entity.pdbx_description
1 polymer ?
#
loop_
_entity_poly.entity_id
_entity_poly.type
_entity_poly.pdbx_seq_one_letter_code
_entity_poly.pdbx_strand_id
1 'polypeptide(L)'
;MSTEQEPTTPQDELSQALPPEQPEGDDHAAALDELQDRWRRALADLDNLRKRHAKEMDAVRNEERARTAAAWLPVVDNLDLALTHAGADPSAVVEGVKAVRDQAVDVLRRLGHPRYEETGVPFDPAVHEVVGTVDDPDTEPNTVVQVVRPGYGEGSRQLRPAAVMVSKRQE
;
A
#
# COMPACT_ATOMS: atom_id res chain seq x y z
N MET A 1 -92.03 -62.85 1.17
CA MET A 1 -91.76 -61.70 2.04
C MET A 1 -90.37 -61.31 1.80
N SER A 2 -90.21 -60.29 0.96
CA SER A 2 -88.95 -59.74 0.50
C SER A 2 -88.41 -58.78 1.57
N THR A 3 -87.13 -58.85 1.90
CA THR A 3 -86.40 -57.84 2.68
C THR A 3 -85.33 -57.23 1.75
N GLU A 4 -85.58 -56.01 1.35
CA GLU A 4 -84.65 -55.15 0.58
C GLU A 4 -83.56 -54.74 1.50
N GLN A 5 -82.28 -54.97 1.11
CA GLN A 5 -81.13 -54.37 1.64
C GLN A 5 -80.76 -53.16 0.79
N GLU A 6 -80.76 -51.98 1.38
CA GLU A 6 -80.27 -50.75 0.80
C GLU A 6 -78.71 -50.79 0.64
N PRO A 7 -78.13 -50.24 -0.45
CA PRO A 7 -76.72 -50.19 -0.64
C PRO A 7 -76.10 -48.97 0.11
N THR A 8 -75.27 -49.27 1.02
CA THR A 8 -74.43 -48.26 1.70
C THR A 8 -73.48 -47.65 0.69
N THR A 9 -73.51 -46.32 0.54
CA THR A 9 -72.71 -45.53 -0.38
C THR A 9 -71.25 -45.46 0.12
N PRO A 10 -70.24 -45.63 -0.73
CA PRO A 10 -68.81 -45.61 -0.34
C PRO A 10 -68.24 -44.19 -0.27
N GLN A 11 -68.89 -43.26 0.42
CA GLN A 11 -68.40 -41.89 0.59
C GLN A 11 -67.85 -41.57 2.01
N ASP A 12 -68.01 -42.47 2.98
CA ASP A 12 -67.56 -42.24 4.36
C ASP A 12 -66.14 -42.76 4.70
N GLU A 13 -65.50 -43.49 3.78
CA GLU A 13 -64.17 -44.04 4.03
C GLU A 13 -63.00 -43.13 3.53
N LEU A 14 -63.31 -42.05 2.81
CA LEU A 14 -62.28 -41.12 2.30
C LEU A 14 -61.98 -39.94 3.24
N SER A 15 -62.64 -39.86 4.39
CA SER A 15 -62.46 -38.74 5.34
C SER A 15 -61.52 -39.01 6.52
N GLN A 16 -60.83 -40.18 6.53
CA GLN A 16 -60.01 -40.57 7.70
C GLN A 16 -58.51 -40.75 7.43
N ALA A 17 -57.96 -40.21 6.36
CA ALA A 17 -56.52 -40.39 6.10
C ALA A 17 -55.82 -39.12 5.55
N LEU A 18 -56.10 -37.94 6.14
CA LEU A 18 -55.15 -36.84 6.03
C LEU A 18 -54.32 -36.83 7.31
N PRO A 19 -52.97 -37.01 7.24
CA PRO A 19 -52.12 -36.77 8.38
C PRO A 19 -52.32 -35.32 8.83
N PRO A 20 -52.21 -35.02 10.14
CA PRO A 20 -52.27 -33.63 10.59
C PRO A 20 -51.20 -32.83 9.87
N GLU A 21 -51.61 -31.77 9.15
CA GLU A 21 -50.70 -30.77 8.65
C GLU A 21 -49.89 -30.26 9.82
N GLN A 22 -48.65 -30.73 9.91
CA GLN A 22 -47.68 -30.21 10.88
C GLN A 22 -47.44 -28.73 10.50
N PRO A 23 -47.33 -27.84 11.47
CA PRO A 23 -47.11 -26.42 11.21
C PRO A 23 -45.67 -26.18 10.74
N GLU A 24 -45.33 -26.61 9.53
CA GLU A 24 -44.05 -26.36 8.88
C GLU A 24 -43.75 -24.84 8.73
N GLY A 25 -44.81 -24.01 8.80
CA GLY A 25 -44.69 -22.54 8.70
C GLY A 25 -44.05 -21.88 9.91
N ASP A 26 -44.28 -22.36 11.13
CA ASP A 26 -43.72 -21.76 12.36
C ASP A 26 -42.24 -22.07 12.51
N ASP A 27 -41.78 -23.28 12.15
CA ASP A 27 -40.39 -23.66 12.18
C ASP A 27 -39.56 -22.87 11.16
N HIS A 28 -40.12 -22.61 9.98
CA HIS A 28 -39.48 -21.79 8.97
C HIS A 28 -39.38 -20.29 9.38
N ALA A 29 -40.40 -19.75 10.02
CA ALA A 29 -40.41 -18.39 10.54
C ALA A 29 -39.37 -18.21 11.64
N ALA A 30 -39.27 -19.15 12.57
CA ALA A 30 -38.24 -19.14 13.64
C ALA A 30 -36.80 -19.25 13.08
N ALA A 31 -36.60 -20.11 12.08
CA ALA A 31 -35.29 -20.23 11.41
C ALA A 31 -34.88 -18.95 10.67
N LEU A 32 -35.83 -18.27 10.02
CA LEU A 32 -35.62 -16.99 9.35
C LEU A 32 -35.25 -15.88 10.36
N ASP A 33 -35.93 -15.80 11.47
CA ASP A 33 -35.61 -14.84 12.55
C ASP A 33 -34.22 -15.07 13.14
N GLU A 34 -33.86 -16.32 13.40
CA GLU A 34 -32.53 -16.66 13.88
C GLU A 34 -31.44 -16.29 12.86
N LEU A 35 -31.69 -16.56 11.58
CA LEU A 35 -30.76 -16.19 10.50
C LEU A 35 -30.62 -14.68 10.36
N GLN A 36 -31.71 -13.91 10.49
CA GLN A 36 -31.68 -12.46 10.49
C GLN A 36 -30.90 -11.88 11.66
N ASP A 37 -31.05 -12.48 12.86
CA ASP A 37 -30.30 -12.05 14.02
C ASP A 37 -28.80 -12.38 13.92
N ARG A 38 -28.47 -13.53 13.36
CA ARG A 38 -27.06 -13.86 13.04
C ARG A 38 -26.49 -12.88 12.03
N TRP A 39 -27.25 -12.56 10.99
CA TRP A 39 -26.85 -11.60 9.96
C TRP A 39 -26.65 -10.19 10.53
N ARG A 40 -27.58 -9.69 11.38
CA ARG A 40 -27.42 -8.39 12.05
C ARG A 40 -26.18 -8.34 12.95
N ARG A 41 -25.92 -9.39 13.70
CA ARG A 41 -24.72 -9.51 14.54
C ARG A 41 -23.45 -9.50 13.70
N ALA A 42 -23.40 -10.30 12.65
CA ALA A 42 -22.25 -10.34 11.75
C ALA A 42 -21.98 -8.97 11.08
N LEU A 43 -23.06 -8.24 10.71
CA LEU A 43 -22.93 -6.90 10.15
C LEU A 43 -22.35 -5.90 11.17
N ALA A 44 -22.82 -5.94 12.41
CA ALA A 44 -22.30 -5.11 13.51
C ALA A 44 -20.83 -5.44 13.81
N ASP A 45 -20.46 -6.72 13.83
CA ASP A 45 -19.07 -7.16 14.04
C ASP A 45 -18.17 -6.70 12.90
N LEU A 46 -18.64 -6.77 11.65
CA LEU A 46 -17.92 -6.26 10.49
C LEU A 46 -17.69 -4.74 10.57
N ASP A 47 -18.69 -3.97 10.98
CA ASP A 47 -18.57 -2.52 11.16
C ASP A 47 -17.59 -2.17 12.27
N ASN A 48 -17.64 -2.89 13.40
CA ASN A 48 -16.68 -2.73 14.49
C ASN A 48 -15.25 -3.07 14.05
N LEU A 49 -15.08 -4.16 13.28
CA LEU A 49 -13.78 -4.55 12.73
C LEU A 49 -13.23 -3.49 11.78
N ARG A 50 -14.05 -2.96 10.88
CA ARG A 50 -13.67 -1.88 9.96
C ARG A 50 -13.21 -0.61 10.70
N LYS A 51 -13.97 -0.20 11.73
CA LYS A 51 -13.62 0.96 12.57
C LYS A 51 -12.31 0.75 13.32
N ARG A 52 -12.10 -0.46 13.86
CA ARG A 52 -10.85 -0.81 14.54
C ARG A 52 -9.68 -0.78 13.57
N HIS A 53 -9.82 -1.44 12.41
CA HIS A 53 -8.78 -1.48 11.37
C HIS A 53 -8.41 -0.08 10.87
N ALA A 54 -9.39 0.81 10.66
CA ALA A 54 -9.12 2.19 10.28
C ALA A 54 -8.27 2.93 11.32
N LYS A 55 -8.59 2.78 12.62
CA LYS A 55 -7.80 3.37 13.71
C LYS A 55 -6.38 2.80 13.80
N GLU A 56 -6.24 1.48 13.64
CA GLU A 56 -4.94 0.82 13.62
C GLU A 56 -4.06 1.30 12.45
N MET A 57 -4.65 1.42 11.26
CA MET A 57 -3.95 1.95 10.08
C MET A 57 -3.51 3.41 10.25
N ASP A 58 -4.35 4.24 10.86
CA ASP A 58 -3.99 5.64 11.14
C ASP A 58 -2.88 5.73 12.19
N ALA A 59 -2.91 4.89 13.22
CA ALA A 59 -1.85 4.81 14.23
C ALA A 59 -0.51 4.40 13.59
N VAL A 60 -0.49 3.36 12.77
CA VAL A 60 0.72 2.89 12.05
C VAL A 60 1.27 3.99 11.13
N ARG A 61 0.39 4.67 10.36
CA ARG A 61 0.84 5.77 9.49
C ARG A 61 1.47 6.92 10.28
N ASN A 62 0.89 7.27 11.43
CA ASN A 62 1.43 8.34 12.27
C ASN A 62 2.76 7.94 12.90
N GLU A 63 2.90 6.69 13.33
CA GLU A 63 4.15 6.17 13.86
C GLU A 63 5.27 6.18 12.80
N GLU A 64 4.98 5.72 11.57
CA GLU A 64 5.94 5.73 10.46
C GLU A 64 6.34 7.17 10.06
N ARG A 65 5.38 8.11 10.05
CA ARG A 65 5.70 9.53 9.82
C ARG A 65 6.59 10.10 10.92
N ALA A 66 6.29 9.80 12.17
CA ALA A 66 7.09 10.27 13.30
C ALA A 66 8.51 9.65 13.27
N ARG A 67 8.64 8.37 12.97
CA ARG A 67 9.92 7.68 12.81
C ARG A 67 10.76 8.30 11.68
N THR A 68 10.12 8.54 10.53
CA THR A 68 10.78 9.20 9.39
C THR A 68 11.24 10.61 9.75
N ALA A 69 10.38 11.40 10.39
CA ALA A 69 10.73 12.76 10.82
C ALA A 69 11.89 12.75 11.83
N ALA A 70 11.86 11.85 12.81
CA ALA A 70 12.93 11.74 13.81
C ALA A 70 14.29 11.39 13.19
N ALA A 71 14.34 10.62 12.10
CA ALA A 71 15.58 10.31 11.40
C ALA A 71 16.24 11.55 10.77
N TRP A 72 15.50 12.63 10.54
CA TRP A 72 16.01 13.89 9.97
C TRP A 72 16.50 14.89 11.03
N LEU A 73 16.12 14.73 12.31
CA LEU A 73 16.53 15.66 13.37
C LEU A 73 18.04 15.87 13.45
N PRO A 74 18.90 14.82 13.40
CA PRO A 74 20.35 15.01 13.44
C PRO A 74 20.90 15.81 12.25
N VAL A 75 20.23 15.79 11.09
CA VAL A 75 20.59 16.61 9.92
C VAL A 75 20.34 18.09 10.23
N VAL A 76 19.20 18.40 10.84
CA VAL A 76 18.83 19.77 11.24
C VAL A 76 19.79 20.27 12.32
N ASP A 77 20.06 19.45 13.34
CA ASP A 77 20.98 19.81 14.43
C ASP A 77 22.38 20.16 13.90
N ASN A 78 22.88 19.40 12.94
CA ASN A 78 24.20 19.68 12.33
C ASN A 78 24.18 20.89 11.40
N LEU A 79 23.06 21.21 10.75
CA LEU A 79 22.91 22.48 10.03
C LEU A 79 22.97 23.67 10.98
N ASP A 80 22.26 23.60 12.11
CA ASP A 80 22.28 24.66 13.13
C ASP A 80 23.69 24.84 13.68
N LEU A 81 24.42 23.74 13.94
CA LEU A 81 25.81 23.80 14.35
C LEU A 81 26.72 24.47 13.30
N ALA A 82 26.56 24.09 12.01
CA ALA A 82 27.33 24.71 10.93
C ALA A 82 27.03 26.22 10.80
N LEU A 83 25.76 26.63 10.97
CA LEU A 83 25.37 28.03 10.93
C LEU A 83 25.99 28.85 12.09
N THR A 84 26.09 28.29 13.30
CA THR A 84 26.71 28.98 14.43
C THR A 84 28.20 29.26 14.20
N HIS A 85 28.90 28.45 13.41
CA HIS A 85 30.32 28.62 13.09
C HIS A 85 30.59 29.39 11.78
N ALA A 86 29.55 29.71 11.01
CA ALA A 86 29.67 30.32 9.68
C ALA A 86 30.38 31.69 9.64
N GLY A 87 30.35 32.44 10.75
CA GLY A 87 30.97 33.75 10.84
C GLY A 87 32.51 33.71 11.10
N ALA A 88 33.05 32.56 11.48
CA ALA A 88 34.45 32.47 11.93
C ALA A 88 35.41 32.01 10.81
N ASP A 89 35.01 31.06 9.98
CA ASP A 89 35.83 30.50 8.90
C ASP A 89 34.99 29.99 7.74
N PRO A 90 34.99 30.62 6.54
CA PRO A 90 34.26 30.19 5.39
C PRO A 90 34.62 28.77 4.87
N SER A 91 35.89 28.33 5.06
CA SER A 91 36.31 26.99 4.63
C SER A 91 35.72 25.90 5.53
N ALA A 92 35.63 26.17 6.83
CA ALA A 92 34.96 25.28 7.78
C ALA A 92 33.47 25.11 7.48
N VAL A 93 32.80 26.16 6.94
CA VAL A 93 31.39 26.07 6.52
C VAL A 93 31.23 25.09 5.38
N VAL A 94 32.08 25.12 4.36
CA VAL A 94 32.01 24.19 3.22
C VAL A 94 32.18 22.74 3.68
N GLU A 95 33.12 22.46 4.56
CA GLU A 95 33.32 21.12 5.13
C GLU A 95 32.12 20.69 6.00
N GLY A 96 31.56 21.60 6.79
CA GLY A 96 30.33 21.36 7.56
C GLY A 96 29.14 21.02 6.67
N VAL A 97 28.95 21.77 5.58
CA VAL A 97 27.84 21.50 4.61
C VAL A 97 28.03 20.15 3.90
N LYS A 98 29.28 19.77 3.56
CA LYS A 98 29.53 18.44 3.00
C LYS A 98 29.18 17.34 3.99
N ALA A 99 29.56 17.46 5.25
CA ALA A 99 29.26 16.50 6.29
C ALA A 99 27.71 16.34 6.47
N VAL A 100 26.99 17.46 6.48
CA VAL A 100 25.51 17.45 6.57
C VAL A 100 24.89 16.80 5.35
N ARG A 101 25.41 17.08 4.14
CA ARG A 101 24.94 16.40 2.92
C ARG A 101 25.13 14.89 3.04
N ASP A 102 26.30 14.43 3.45
CA ASP A 102 26.62 13.01 3.55
C ASP A 102 25.74 12.32 4.60
N GLN A 103 25.49 13.00 5.71
CA GLN A 103 24.54 12.51 6.72
C GLN A 103 23.10 12.41 6.17
N ALA A 104 22.64 13.40 5.41
CA ALA A 104 21.32 13.36 4.78
C ALA A 104 21.18 12.20 3.79
N VAL A 105 22.22 11.94 3.01
CA VAL A 105 22.30 10.78 2.10
C VAL A 105 22.24 9.46 2.88
N ASP A 106 22.94 9.39 4.03
CA ASP A 106 22.92 8.20 4.88
C ASP A 106 21.55 7.96 5.52
N VAL A 107 20.85 9.01 5.93
CA VAL A 107 19.45 8.91 6.41
C VAL A 107 18.55 8.34 5.31
N LEU A 108 18.63 8.85 4.08
CA LEU A 108 17.84 8.33 2.95
C LEU A 108 18.14 6.85 2.68
N ARG A 109 19.42 6.46 2.72
CA ARG A 109 19.83 5.07 2.55
C ARG A 109 19.21 4.16 3.62
N ARG A 110 19.24 4.56 4.90
CA ARG A 110 18.64 3.81 6.02
C ARG A 110 17.12 3.70 5.91
N LEU A 111 16.46 4.69 5.31
CA LEU A 111 15.04 4.67 5.01
C LEU A 111 14.70 3.79 3.79
N GLY A 112 15.70 3.17 3.15
CA GLY A 112 15.51 2.29 2.00
C GLY A 112 15.53 2.99 0.65
N HIS A 113 16.10 4.21 0.59
CA HIS A 113 16.26 4.99 -0.63
C HIS A 113 17.76 5.29 -0.90
N PRO A 114 18.55 4.28 -1.31
CA PRO A 114 19.94 4.48 -1.65
C PRO A 114 20.07 5.52 -2.77
N ARG A 115 21.16 6.31 -2.68
CA ARG A 115 21.55 7.25 -3.75
C ARG A 115 22.28 6.47 -4.83
N TYR A 116 22.00 6.79 -6.08
CA TYR A 116 22.74 6.29 -7.23
C TYR A 116 23.09 7.44 -8.18
N GLU A 117 24.36 7.42 -8.61
CA GLU A 117 25.00 8.44 -9.45
C GLU A 117 26.14 7.84 -10.27
N GLU A 118 25.96 6.59 -10.70
CA GLU A 118 26.97 5.87 -11.45
C GLU A 118 27.06 6.40 -12.89
N THR A 119 28.29 6.58 -13.39
CA THR A 119 28.60 6.89 -14.78
C THR A 119 29.30 5.71 -15.44
N GLY A 120 29.31 5.64 -16.76
CA GLY A 120 29.86 4.50 -17.50
C GLY A 120 28.94 3.27 -17.49
N VAL A 121 27.71 3.39 -17.02
CA VAL A 121 26.69 2.32 -17.03
C VAL A 121 25.72 2.51 -18.19
N PRO A 122 25.13 1.43 -18.74
CA PRO A 122 24.07 1.52 -19.73
C PRO A 122 22.87 2.32 -19.21
N PHE A 123 22.26 3.11 -20.08
CA PHE A 123 21.03 3.79 -19.75
C PHE A 123 19.89 2.80 -19.47
N ASP A 124 19.25 2.94 -18.33
CA ASP A 124 18.07 2.17 -17.94
C ASP A 124 16.89 3.12 -17.65
N PRO A 125 15.79 3.07 -18.45
CA PRO A 125 14.62 3.93 -18.25
C PRO A 125 13.94 3.75 -16.87
N ALA A 126 14.16 2.62 -16.18
CA ALA A 126 13.58 2.38 -14.87
C ALA A 126 14.21 3.25 -13.77
N VAL A 127 15.48 3.63 -13.93
CA VAL A 127 16.24 4.38 -12.91
C VAL A 127 16.84 5.67 -13.42
N HIS A 128 16.85 5.93 -14.74
CA HIS A 128 17.43 7.10 -15.34
C HIS A 128 16.41 7.92 -16.14
N GLU A 129 16.54 9.24 -16.07
CA GLU A 129 15.83 10.24 -16.88
C GLU A 129 16.86 10.96 -17.77
N VAL A 130 16.75 10.84 -19.10
CA VAL A 130 17.65 11.53 -20.02
C VAL A 130 17.28 13.01 -20.06
N VAL A 131 18.21 13.87 -19.67
CA VAL A 131 18.06 15.33 -19.74
C VAL A 131 18.86 15.95 -20.91
N GLY A 132 19.71 15.16 -21.55
CA GLY A 132 20.46 15.58 -22.72
C GLY A 132 21.36 14.47 -23.25
N THR A 133 21.97 14.73 -24.40
CA THR A 133 22.91 13.83 -25.07
C THR A 133 24.25 14.51 -25.26
N VAL A 134 25.33 13.72 -25.21
CA VAL A 134 26.70 14.17 -25.46
C VAL A 134 27.29 13.35 -26.58
N ASP A 135 28.00 14.03 -27.51
CA ASP A 135 28.83 13.38 -28.51
C ASP A 135 30.15 12.95 -27.84
N ASP A 136 30.28 11.67 -27.59
CA ASP A 136 31.45 11.06 -26.98
C ASP A 136 31.85 9.83 -27.81
N PRO A 137 32.87 9.97 -28.70
CA PRO A 137 33.28 8.91 -29.61
C PRO A 137 33.93 7.72 -28.88
N ASP A 138 34.41 7.93 -27.63
CA ASP A 138 35.11 6.90 -26.86
C ASP A 138 34.14 6.08 -25.97
N THR A 139 32.87 6.49 -25.90
CA THR A 139 31.84 5.84 -25.08
C THR A 139 30.78 5.13 -25.92
N GLU A 140 30.39 3.92 -25.54
CA GLU A 140 29.31 3.18 -26.23
C GLU A 140 28.01 3.99 -26.24
N PRO A 141 27.23 3.93 -27.34
CA PRO A 141 25.93 4.61 -27.43
C PRO A 141 24.97 4.22 -26.30
N ASN A 142 24.14 5.16 -25.85
CA ASN A 142 23.21 4.98 -24.75
C ASN A 142 23.86 4.64 -23.40
N THR A 143 25.06 5.11 -23.16
CA THR A 143 25.76 5.00 -21.88
C THR A 143 25.61 6.29 -21.10
N VAL A 144 25.45 6.23 -19.78
CA VAL A 144 25.40 7.39 -18.90
C VAL A 144 26.79 8.01 -18.81
N VAL A 145 26.97 9.17 -19.44
CA VAL A 145 28.25 9.90 -19.44
C VAL A 145 28.38 10.78 -18.20
N GLN A 146 27.29 11.41 -17.80
CA GLN A 146 27.27 12.32 -16.66
C GLN A 146 25.94 12.23 -15.92
N VAL A 147 26.02 12.26 -14.59
CA VAL A 147 24.84 12.42 -13.73
C VAL A 147 24.72 13.91 -13.36
N VAL A 148 23.67 14.55 -13.87
CA VAL A 148 23.35 15.96 -13.57
C VAL A 148 22.69 16.09 -12.21
N ARG A 149 21.84 15.12 -11.86
CA ARG A 149 21.15 15.06 -10.58
C ARG A 149 21.01 13.60 -10.14
N PRO A 150 21.51 13.23 -8.95
CA PRO A 150 21.42 11.86 -8.46
C PRO A 150 20.00 11.36 -8.32
N GLY A 151 19.81 10.07 -8.55
CA GLY A 151 18.60 9.32 -8.23
C GLY A 151 18.58 8.82 -6.79
N TYR A 152 17.39 8.45 -6.30
CA TYR A 152 17.21 7.88 -4.97
C TYR A 152 16.14 6.80 -4.98
N GLY A 153 16.46 5.65 -4.37
CA GLY A 153 15.57 4.50 -4.23
C GLY A 153 15.50 3.65 -5.49
N GLU A 154 14.95 2.44 -5.36
CA GLU A 154 14.86 1.44 -6.41
C GLU A 154 13.47 0.84 -6.49
N GLY A 155 13.02 0.47 -7.70
CA GLY A 155 11.75 -0.20 -7.95
C GLY A 155 10.55 0.55 -7.36
N SER A 156 9.72 -0.13 -6.57
CA SER A 156 8.53 0.47 -5.94
C SER A 156 8.84 1.52 -4.85
N ARG A 157 10.10 1.62 -4.43
CA ARG A 157 10.57 2.60 -3.44
C ARG A 157 11.39 3.72 -4.06
N GLN A 158 11.38 3.85 -5.39
CA GLN A 158 12.05 4.94 -6.07
C GLN A 158 11.38 6.28 -5.74
N LEU A 159 12.17 7.24 -5.22
CA LEU A 159 11.72 8.60 -4.96
C LEU A 159 11.81 9.46 -6.22
N ARG A 160 12.90 9.25 -7.00
CA ARG A 160 13.11 9.89 -8.29
C ARG A 160 14.21 9.17 -9.08
N PRO A 161 14.16 9.18 -10.43
CA PRO A 161 15.25 8.73 -11.27
C PRO A 161 16.45 9.67 -11.19
N ALA A 162 17.63 9.19 -11.59
CA ALA A 162 18.77 10.06 -11.84
C ALA A 162 18.60 10.80 -13.14
N ALA A 163 18.77 12.12 -13.14
CA ALA A 163 18.83 12.92 -14.35
C ALA A 163 20.25 12.82 -14.97
N VAL A 164 20.32 12.27 -16.19
CA VAL A 164 21.59 11.89 -16.81
C VAL A 164 21.76 12.47 -18.21
N MET A 165 23.03 12.67 -18.57
CA MET A 165 23.45 12.87 -19.95
C MET A 165 23.90 11.52 -20.50
N VAL A 166 23.44 11.15 -21.69
CA VAL A 166 23.80 9.90 -22.36
C VAL A 166 24.63 10.13 -23.61
N SER A 167 25.48 9.17 -23.94
CA SER A 167 26.23 9.18 -25.18
C SER A 167 25.30 9.03 -26.38
N LYS A 168 25.51 9.86 -27.39
CA LYS A 168 24.76 9.82 -28.65
C LYS A 168 25.30 8.69 -29.54
N ARG A 169 24.39 8.03 -30.27
CA ARG A 169 24.77 7.12 -31.33
C ARG A 169 25.39 7.94 -32.49
N GLN A 170 26.63 7.66 -32.86
CA GLN A 170 27.16 8.19 -34.13
C GLN A 170 26.44 7.48 -35.30
N GLU A 171 25.76 8.24 -36.16
CA GLU A 171 25.24 7.77 -37.45
C GLU A 171 26.35 7.62 -38.46
#